data_5515a5ae1f64190d0d2c801be2a9523f
#
_entry.id   5515a5ae1f64190d0d2c801be2a9523f
#
_cell.length_a   1.000
_cell.length_b   1.000
_cell.length_c   1.000
_cell.angle_alpha   90.00
_cell.angle_beta   90.00
_cell.angle_gamma   90.00
#
_symmetry.space_group_name_H-M   'P 1'
#
loop_
_entity.id
_entity.type
_entity.pdbx_description
1 polymer ?
#
loop_
_entity_poly.entity_id
_entity_poly.type
_entity_poly.pdbx_seq_one_letter_code
_entity_poly.pdbx_strand_id
1 'polypeptide(L)'
;MNHDALPLDALAGLTVLGAAPFLLVMTTAFVRIVVVLSLVRSAIGAPALPPNAALTSLALVLTFVVMWPTFTRVSHEALEPYAAGRMKPAQTAVRAFAPLRAFMLRQTHAKDLALFERLAREPHRAPAQEPPAVVLPAFVVGELRSAFAIGFALYLPFVAIDLAVASILMGLGMFMLSPPIVSLPCKLLLFVMVDGWALVCGGLVASFR
;
A
#
# COMPACT_ATOMS: atom_id res chain seq x y z
N MET A 1 47.71 -15.80 7.27
CA MET A 1 46.62 -16.21 6.37
C MET A 1 45.32 -15.99 7.11
N ASN A 2 44.77 -14.78 7.05
CA ASN A 2 43.42 -14.42 7.56
C ASN A 2 42.57 -14.01 6.35
N HIS A 3 42.17 -14.99 5.58
CA HIS A 3 41.18 -14.87 4.54
C HIS A 3 39.93 -15.55 5.10
N ASP A 4 38.85 -14.80 5.29
CA ASP A 4 37.44 -15.24 5.29
C ASP A 4 36.53 -14.46 6.23
N ALA A 5 36.94 -13.31 6.75
CA ALA A 5 35.99 -12.40 7.33
C ALA A 5 35.55 -11.42 6.21
N LEU A 6 34.33 -11.59 5.69
CA LEU A 6 33.73 -10.56 4.86
C LEU A 6 33.85 -9.23 5.62
N PRO A 7 34.38 -8.17 4.99
CA PRO A 7 34.53 -6.89 5.67
C PRO A 7 33.15 -6.46 6.19
N LEU A 8 33.08 -5.98 7.43
CA LEU A 8 31.80 -5.56 8.08
C LEU A 8 31.00 -4.62 7.21
N ASP A 9 31.69 -3.79 6.42
CA ASP A 9 31.07 -2.88 5.45
C ASP A 9 30.34 -3.63 4.31
N ALA A 10 30.88 -4.75 3.84
CA ALA A 10 30.27 -5.59 2.82
C ALA A 10 29.03 -6.32 3.38
N LEU A 11 29.10 -6.83 4.61
CA LEU A 11 27.97 -7.45 5.30
C LEU A 11 26.86 -6.42 5.55
N ALA A 12 27.19 -5.23 6.01
CA ALA A 12 26.24 -4.14 6.19
C ALA A 12 25.57 -3.74 4.85
N GLY A 13 26.36 -3.63 3.78
CA GLY A 13 25.85 -3.35 2.43
C GLY A 13 24.89 -4.43 1.93
N LEU A 14 25.24 -5.71 2.13
CA LEU A 14 24.38 -6.83 1.73
C LEU A 14 23.06 -6.86 2.52
N THR A 15 23.12 -6.56 3.82
CA THR A 15 21.93 -6.48 4.67
C THR A 15 20.99 -5.36 4.23
N VAL A 16 21.54 -4.18 3.94
CA VAL A 16 20.76 -3.04 3.43
C VAL A 16 20.14 -3.37 2.07
N LEU A 17 20.90 -4.00 1.17
CA LEU A 17 20.42 -4.41 -0.14
C LEU A 17 19.29 -5.45 -0.03
N GLY A 18 19.43 -6.41 0.87
CA GLY A 18 18.40 -7.42 1.14
C GLY A 18 17.14 -6.85 1.77
N ALA A 19 17.25 -5.79 2.58
CA ALA A 19 16.11 -5.10 3.19
C ALA A 19 15.43 -4.08 2.25
N ALA A 20 16.10 -3.63 1.19
CA ALA A 20 15.61 -2.59 0.30
C ALA A 20 14.22 -2.87 -0.29
N PRO A 21 13.87 -4.08 -0.78
CA PRO A 21 12.52 -4.36 -1.29
C PRO A 21 11.43 -4.16 -0.23
N PHE A 22 11.68 -4.61 1.00
CA PHE A 22 10.72 -4.44 2.12
C PHE A 22 10.54 -2.97 2.48
N LEU A 23 11.63 -2.21 2.53
CA LEU A 23 11.58 -0.78 2.80
C LEU A 23 10.81 -0.04 1.70
N LEU A 24 11.02 -0.36 0.44
CA LEU A 24 10.28 0.23 -0.67
C LEU A 24 8.78 -0.05 -0.56
N VAL A 25 8.38 -1.29 -0.29
CA VAL A 25 6.97 -1.65 -0.09
C VAL A 25 6.37 -0.87 1.08
N MET A 26 7.08 -0.78 2.22
CA MET A 26 6.59 -0.13 3.44
C MET A 26 6.60 1.41 3.38
N THR A 27 7.37 2.02 2.49
CA THR A 27 7.49 3.50 2.39
C THR A 27 6.71 4.10 1.22
N THR A 28 6.01 3.27 0.44
CA THR A 28 5.29 3.68 -0.77
C THR A 28 3.78 3.48 -0.64
N ALA A 29 3.05 3.89 -1.67
CA ALA A 29 1.60 3.71 -1.80
C ALA A 29 1.17 2.22 -1.92
N PHE A 30 2.11 1.28 -2.05
CA PHE A 30 1.83 -0.12 -2.37
C PHE A 30 0.89 -0.80 -1.37
N VAL A 31 1.11 -0.59 -0.07
CA VAL A 31 0.34 -1.25 1.00
C VAL A 31 -1.16 -0.92 0.87
N ARG A 32 -1.52 0.35 0.74
CA ARG A 32 -2.92 0.76 0.57
C ARG A 32 -3.52 0.16 -0.69
N ILE A 33 -2.82 0.25 -1.82
CA ILE A 33 -3.32 -0.19 -3.12
C ILE A 33 -3.55 -1.70 -3.12
N VAL A 34 -2.58 -2.52 -2.70
CA VAL A 34 -2.72 -3.98 -2.72
C VAL A 34 -3.82 -4.47 -1.79
N VAL A 35 -3.98 -3.85 -0.61
CA VAL A 35 -5.03 -4.21 0.34
C VAL A 35 -6.40 -3.87 -0.22
N VAL A 36 -6.60 -2.67 -0.80
CA VAL A 36 -7.89 -2.30 -1.40
C VAL A 36 -8.24 -3.21 -2.57
N LEU A 37 -7.30 -3.48 -3.49
CA LEU A 37 -7.53 -4.40 -4.62
C LEU A 37 -7.90 -5.82 -4.13
N SER A 38 -7.28 -6.29 -3.05
CA SER A 38 -7.60 -7.58 -2.44
C SER A 38 -9.00 -7.58 -1.82
N LEU A 39 -9.41 -6.48 -1.18
CA LEU A 39 -10.76 -6.33 -0.63
C LEU A 39 -11.82 -6.26 -1.72
N VAL A 40 -11.58 -5.56 -2.83
CA VAL A 40 -12.47 -5.52 -4.00
C VAL A 40 -12.70 -6.92 -4.57
N ARG A 41 -11.62 -7.69 -4.78
CA ARG A 41 -11.72 -9.10 -5.23
C ARG A 41 -12.58 -9.93 -4.28
N SER A 42 -12.38 -9.76 -2.98
CA SER A 42 -13.16 -10.48 -1.96
C SER A 42 -14.63 -10.05 -1.96
N ALA A 43 -14.92 -8.76 -2.19
CA ALA A 43 -16.26 -8.21 -2.27
C ALA A 43 -17.07 -8.79 -3.44
N ILE A 44 -16.44 -8.94 -4.59
CA ILE A 44 -17.05 -9.57 -5.77
C ILE A 44 -17.44 -11.03 -5.50
N GLY A 45 -16.72 -11.72 -4.59
CA GLY A 45 -17.00 -13.12 -4.28
C GLY A 45 -16.28 -14.12 -5.19
N ALA A 46 -15.29 -13.68 -5.96
CA ALA A 46 -14.47 -14.53 -6.83
C ALA A 46 -13.01 -14.57 -6.31
N PRO A 47 -12.71 -15.27 -5.20
CA PRO A 47 -11.42 -15.18 -4.51
C PRO A 47 -10.22 -15.70 -5.34
N ALA A 48 -10.47 -16.48 -6.37
CA ALA A 48 -9.44 -16.97 -7.28
C ALA A 48 -9.17 -16.06 -8.49
N LEU A 49 -10.05 -15.09 -8.77
CA LEU A 49 -9.99 -14.24 -9.97
C LEU A 49 -10.13 -12.75 -9.61
N PRO A 50 -9.23 -11.87 -10.08
CA PRO A 50 -7.99 -12.18 -10.81
C PRO A 50 -6.93 -12.85 -9.93
N PRO A 51 -5.95 -13.57 -10.51
CA PRO A 51 -4.86 -14.20 -9.76
C PRO A 51 -4.04 -13.19 -8.94
N ASN A 52 -3.44 -13.64 -7.82
CA ASN A 52 -2.62 -12.77 -6.97
C ASN A 52 -1.53 -12.02 -7.75
N ALA A 53 -0.89 -12.71 -8.70
CA ALA A 53 0.14 -12.09 -9.54
C ALA A 53 -0.40 -10.88 -10.32
N ALA A 54 -1.60 -10.98 -10.90
CA ALA A 54 -2.22 -9.88 -11.64
C ALA A 54 -2.55 -8.69 -10.73
N LEU A 55 -3.10 -8.94 -9.53
CA LEU A 55 -3.38 -7.88 -8.55
C LEU A 55 -2.10 -7.21 -8.06
N THR A 56 -1.07 -8.00 -7.76
CA THR A 56 0.23 -7.46 -7.33
C THR A 56 0.88 -6.63 -8.43
N SER A 57 0.83 -7.08 -9.68
CA SER A 57 1.34 -6.34 -10.82
C SER A 57 0.60 -5.01 -11.02
N LEU A 58 -0.74 -5.05 -10.93
CA LEU A 58 -1.56 -3.83 -10.99
C LEU A 58 -1.23 -2.88 -9.84
N ALA A 59 -1.07 -3.41 -8.60
CA ALA A 59 -0.68 -2.61 -7.45
C ALA A 59 0.68 -1.94 -7.64
N LEU A 60 1.66 -2.65 -8.22
CA LEU A 60 2.98 -2.08 -8.53
C LEU A 60 2.89 -0.96 -9.58
N VAL A 61 2.12 -1.16 -10.65
CA VAL A 61 1.93 -0.14 -11.68
C VAL A 61 1.27 1.13 -11.10
N LEU A 62 0.20 0.98 -10.32
CA LEU A 62 -0.47 2.10 -9.68
C LEU A 62 0.44 2.78 -8.65
N THR A 63 1.22 2.01 -7.90
CA THR A 63 2.22 2.55 -6.97
C THR A 63 3.23 3.41 -7.71
N PHE A 64 3.72 2.94 -8.85
CA PHE A 64 4.66 3.72 -9.67
C PHE A 64 4.05 5.04 -10.14
N VAL A 65 2.79 5.03 -10.58
CA VAL A 65 2.06 6.25 -10.98
C VAL A 65 1.95 7.24 -9.82
N VAL A 66 1.54 6.78 -8.63
CA VAL A 66 1.40 7.62 -7.44
C VAL A 66 2.75 8.17 -6.97
N MET A 67 3.79 7.32 -6.98
CA MET A 67 5.11 7.65 -6.46
C MET A 67 6.00 8.38 -7.47
N TRP A 68 5.59 8.53 -8.73
CA TRP A 68 6.38 9.16 -9.77
C TRP A 68 7.01 10.50 -9.35
N PRO A 69 6.26 11.48 -8.80
CA PRO A 69 6.84 12.76 -8.37
C PRO A 69 7.83 12.60 -7.19
N THR A 70 7.69 11.57 -6.38
CA THR A 70 8.63 11.26 -5.30
C THR A 70 9.91 10.63 -5.86
N PHE A 71 9.78 9.71 -6.81
CA PHE A 71 10.93 9.06 -7.44
C PHE A 71 11.76 10.03 -8.29
N THR A 72 11.13 10.96 -8.98
CA THR A 72 11.87 12.02 -9.71
C THR A 72 12.70 12.88 -8.75
N ARG A 73 12.17 13.23 -7.58
CA ARG A 73 12.95 13.94 -6.55
C ARG A 73 14.12 13.10 -6.05
N VAL A 74 13.90 11.81 -5.75
CA VAL A 74 15.00 10.91 -5.34
C VAL A 74 16.09 10.85 -6.39
N SER A 75 15.72 10.78 -7.69
CA SER A 75 16.69 10.80 -8.79
C SER A 75 17.53 12.08 -8.77
N HIS A 76 16.89 13.24 -8.80
CA HIS A 76 17.59 14.53 -8.89
C HIS A 76 18.39 14.89 -7.63
N GLU A 77 17.84 14.61 -6.45
CA GLU A 77 18.46 15.01 -5.18
C GLU A 77 19.54 14.06 -4.68
N ALA A 78 19.49 12.77 -5.09
CA ALA A 78 20.39 11.75 -4.56
C ALA A 78 21.13 10.96 -5.65
N LEU A 79 20.42 10.40 -6.65
CA LEU A 79 21.06 9.47 -7.60
C LEU A 79 21.95 10.18 -8.62
N GLU A 80 21.51 11.30 -9.21
CA GLU A 80 22.30 12.08 -10.16
C GLU A 80 23.58 12.66 -9.54
N PRO A 81 23.55 13.30 -8.33
CA PRO A 81 24.77 13.74 -7.66
C PRO A 81 25.71 12.59 -7.30
N TYR A 82 25.18 11.42 -6.96
CA TYR A 82 25.99 10.23 -6.70
C TYR A 82 26.67 9.71 -7.97
N ALA A 83 25.92 9.57 -9.06
CA ALA A 83 26.45 9.14 -10.36
C ALA A 83 27.52 10.11 -10.90
N ALA A 84 27.40 11.40 -10.57
CA ALA A 84 28.38 12.42 -10.90
C ALA A 84 29.62 12.44 -9.96
N GLY A 85 29.74 11.47 -9.03
CA GLY A 85 30.85 11.39 -8.07
C GLY A 85 30.86 12.50 -7.00
N ARG A 86 29.79 13.29 -6.90
CA ARG A 86 29.70 14.45 -5.98
C ARG A 86 29.24 14.08 -4.56
N MET A 87 28.85 12.83 -4.33
CA MET A 87 28.33 12.37 -3.05
C MET A 87 28.85 10.99 -2.67
N LYS A 88 29.05 10.79 -1.37
CA LYS A 88 29.39 9.47 -0.79
C LYS A 88 28.12 8.60 -0.64
N PRO A 89 28.23 7.24 -0.69
CA PRO A 89 27.07 6.34 -0.56
C PRO A 89 26.18 6.62 0.66
N ALA A 90 26.76 6.88 1.82
CA ALA A 90 26.01 7.17 3.04
C ALA A 90 25.20 8.47 2.95
N GLN A 91 25.74 9.51 2.33
CA GLN A 91 25.06 10.77 2.11
C GLN A 91 23.92 10.61 1.08
N THR A 92 24.13 9.78 0.06
CA THR A 92 23.12 9.46 -0.95
C THR A 92 21.94 8.77 -0.32
N ALA A 93 22.14 7.78 0.56
CA ALA A 93 21.08 7.08 1.26
C ALA A 93 20.20 8.04 2.10
N VAL A 94 20.82 8.95 2.86
CA VAL A 94 20.10 9.96 3.66
C VAL A 94 19.29 10.89 2.76
N ARG A 95 19.86 11.37 1.67
CA ARG A 95 19.16 12.27 0.72
C ARG A 95 18.05 11.56 -0.04
N ALA A 96 18.26 10.30 -0.44
CA ALA A 96 17.22 9.50 -1.10
C ALA A 96 16.01 9.24 -0.18
N PHE A 97 16.24 9.10 1.12
CA PHE A 97 15.17 8.89 2.09
C PHE A 97 14.33 10.15 2.35
N ALA A 98 14.87 11.34 2.19
CA ALA A 98 14.17 12.59 2.48
C ALA A 98 12.86 12.79 1.69
N PRO A 99 12.80 12.61 0.35
CA PRO A 99 11.54 12.68 -0.41
C PRO A 99 10.53 11.60 -0.02
N LEU A 100 10.99 10.37 0.28
CA LEU A 100 10.13 9.28 0.77
C LEU A 100 9.52 9.63 2.13
N ARG A 101 10.33 10.16 3.05
CA ARG A 101 9.85 10.64 4.33
C ARG A 101 8.80 11.74 4.19
N ALA A 102 9.04 12.71 3.31
CA ALA A 102 8.09 13.79 3.04
C ALA A 102 6.75 13.24 2.48
N PHE A 103 6.80 12.20 1.65
CA PHE A 103 5.60 11.48 1.19
C PHE A 103 4.87 10.81 2.35
N MET A 104 5.57 10.02 3.16
CA MET A 104 4.99 9.32 4.31
C MET A 104 4.32 10.29 5.29
N LEU A 105 4.98 11.38 5.64
CA LEU A 105 4.44 12.38 6.57
C LEU A 105 3.16 13.05 6.04
N ARG A 106 3.05 13.30 4.74
CA ARG A 106 1.82 13.85 4.14
C ARG A 106 0.62 12.90 4.24
N GLN A 107 0.88 11.59 4.22
CA GLN A 107 -0.16 10.55 4.28
C GLN A 107 -0.46 10.08 5.70
N THR A 108 0.39 10.43 6.69
CA THR A 108 0.26 9.97 8.07
C THR A 108 -0.60 10.93 8.88
N HIS A 109 -1.57 10.41 9.62
CA HIS A 109 -2.40 11.20 10.51
C HIS A 109 -1.64 11.53 11.81
N ALA A 110 -1.86 12.74 12.36
CA ALA A 110 -1.22 13.18 13.60
C ALA A 110 -1.45 12.22 14.78
N LYS A 111 -2.63 11.59 14.85
CA LYS A 111 -2.95 10.60 15.90
C LYS A 111 -2.07 9.35 15.84
N ASP A 112 -1.65 8.94 14.64
CA ASP A 112 -0.81 7.76 14.44
C ASP A 112 0.64 8.09 14.80
N LEU A 113 1.13 9.28 14.44
CA LEU A 113 2.43 9.76 14.91
C LEU A 113 2.47 9.82 16.45
N ALA A 114 1.50 10.47 17.09
CA ALA A 114 1.42 10.57 18.54
C ALA A 114 1.32 9.20 19.25
N LEU A 115 0.71 8.20 18.61
CA LEU A 115 0.70 6.83 19.13
C LEU A 115 2.10 6.24 19.15
N PHE A 116 2.84 6.32 18.04
CA PHE A 116 4.16 5.70 17.92
C PHE A 116 5.25 6.49 18.63
N GLU A 117 5.14 7.83 18.80
CA GLU A 117 5.97 8.62 19.71
C GLU A 117 5.91 8.05 21.13
N ARG A 118 4.69 7.82 21.65
CA ARG A 118 4.49 7.23 22.98
C ARG A 118 5.03 5.82 23.10
N LEU A 119 4.81 4.97 22.09
CA LEU A 119 5.27 3.58 22.09
C LEU A 119 6.80 3.49 22.00
N ALA A 120 7.42 4.36 21.23
CA ALA A 120 8.86 4.44 21.07
C ALA A 120 9.54 5.20 22.25
N ARG A 121 8.76 5.79 23.17
CA ARG A 121 9.23 6.65 24.24
C ARG A 121 10.06 7.85 23.74
N GLU A 122 9.75 8.31 22.53
CA GLU A 122 10.38 9.47 21.94
C GLU A 122 9.66 10.75 22.39
N PRO A 123 10.39 11.85 22.66
CA PRO A 123 9.77 13.13 22.94
C PRO A 123 9.03 13.62 21.68
N HIS A 124 7.91 14.32 21.90
CA HIS A 124 7.18 14.96 20.81
C HIS A 124 8.08 15.96 20.08
N ARG A 125 8.17 15.81 18.76
CA ARG A 125 8.97 16.64 17.86
C ARG A 125 8.10 17.18 16.73
N ALA A 126 8.61 18.18 16.02
CA ALA A 126 7.99 18.57 14.77
C ALA A 126 8.00 17.38 13.79
N PRO A 127 6.93 17.13 13.01
CA PRO A 127 6.83 15.96 12.12
C PRO A 127 8.05 15.75 11.22
N ALA A 128 8.67 16.85 10.77
CA ALA A 128 9.89 16.79 9.96
C ALA A 128 11.13 16.29 10.73
N GLN A 129 11.11 16.23 12.04
CA GLN A 129 12.23 15.82 12.89
C GLN A 129 12.01 14.44 13.53
N GLU A 130 10.80 13.84 13.33
CA GLU A 130 10.49 12.53 13.86
C GLU A 130 11.43 11.43 13.32
N PRO A 131 11.91 10.52 14.19
CA PRO A 131 12.79 9.44 13.75
C PRO A 131 12.05 8.46 12.84
N PRO A 132 12.75 7.78 11.92
CA PRO A 132 12.14 6.75 11.08
C PRO A 132 11.42 5.66 11.87
N ALA A 133 11.88 5.35 13.09
CA ALA A 133 11.27 4.37 14.00
C ALA A 133 9.84 4.76 14.42
N VAL A 134 9.48 6.04 14.37
CA VAL A 134 8.13 6.56 14.61
C VAL A 134 7.35 6.71 13.30
N VAL A 135 7.97 7.30 12.28
CA VAL A 135 7.30 7.63 11.02
C VAL A 135 6.89 6.38 10.24
N LEU A 136 7.76 5.37 10.13
CA LEU A 136 7.47 4.16 9.36
C LEU A 136 6.24 3.39 9.88
N PRO A 137 6.16 3.00 11.16
CA PRO A 137 5.00 2.27 11.65
C PRO A 137 3.74 3.15 11.68
N ALA A 138 3.85 4.44 11.97
CA ALA A 138 2.72 5.37 11.92
C ALA A 138 2.13 5.47 10.51
N PHE A 139 2.99 5.56 9.49
CA PHE A 139 2.58 5.55 8.08
C PHE A 139 1.90 4.23 7.71
N VAL A 140 2.53 3.07 7.97
CA VAL A 140 1.97 1.77 7.59
C VAL A 140 0.60 1.53 8.23
N VAL A 141 0.44 1.87 9.51
CA VAL A 141 -0.86 1.73 10.20
C VAL A 141 -1.89 2.70 9.61
N GLY A 142 -1.49 3.93 9.28
CA GLY A 142 -2.33 4.91 8.59
C GLY A 142 -2.78 4.41 7.21
N GLU A 143 -1.87 3.83 6.43
CA GLU A 143 -2.16 3.24 5.12
C GLU A 143 -3.13 2.07 5.22
N LEU A 144 -2.93 1.16 6.18
CA LEU A 144 -3.86 0.06 6.44
C LEU A 144 -5.25 0.56 6.82
N ARG A 145 -5.33 1.56 7.73
CA ARG A 145 -6.62 2.16 8.11
C ARG A 145 -7.33 2.77 6.91
N SER A 146 -6.63 3.53 6.09
CA SER A 146 -7.17 4.14 4.87
C SER A 146 -7.62 3.07 3.87
N ALA A 147 -6.82 2.01 3.70
CA ALA A 147 -7.16 0.89 2.83
C ALA A 147 -8.44 0.17 3.28
N PHE A 148 -8.58 -0.10 4.58
CA PHE A 148 -9.79 -0.72 5.11
C PHE A 148 -11.00 0.19 4.99
N ALA A 149 -10.86 1.50 5.21
CA ALA A 149 -11.97 2.45 5.05
C ALA A 149 -12.46 2.50 3.60
N ILE A 150 -11.56 2.61 2.63
CA ILE A 150 -11.88 2.59 1.19
C ILE A 150 -12.46 1.23 0.80
N GLY A 151 -11.80 0.14 1.19
CA GLY A 151 -12.23 -1.21 0.85
C GLY A 151 -13.61 -1.54 1.42
N PHE A 152 -13.92 -1.11 2.65
CA PHE A 152 -15.23 -1.27 3.25
C PHE A 152 -16.30 -0.49 2.47
N ALA A 153 -16.04 0.75 2.09
CA ALA A 153 -16.97 1.54 1.28
C ALA A 153 -17.28 0.86 -0.07
N LEU A 154 -16.25 0.30 -0.71
CA LEU A 154 -16.41 -0.46 -1.95
C LEU A 154 -17.11 -1.81 -1.74
N TYR A 155 -17.07 -2.39 -0.54
CA TYR A 155 -17.72 -3.64 -0.22
C TYR A 155 -19.24 -3.49 -0.09
N LEU A 156 -19.73 -2.34 0.37
CA LEU A 156 -21.15 -2.11 0.68
C LEU A 156 -22.12 -2.45 -0.45
N PRO A 157 -21.92 -2.00 -1.72
CA PRO A 157 -22.84 -2.35 -2.80
C PRO A 157 -22.93 -3.85 -3.07
N PHE A 158 -21.83 -4.58 -2.89
CA PHE A 158 -21.81 -6.04 -3.08
C PHE A 158 -22.55 -6.78 -1.95
N VAL A 159 -22.47 -6.29 -0.71
CA VAL A 159 -23.27 -6.81 0.41
C VAL A 159 -24.75 -6.58 0.18
N ALA A 160 -25.12 -5.40 -0.36
CA ALA A 160 -26.52 -5.12 -0.69
C ALA A 160 -27.09 -6.12 -1.72
N ILE A 161 -26.29 -6.51 -2.72
CA ILE A 161 -26.67 -7.56 -3.69
C ILE A 161 -26.82 -8.91 -2.98
N ASP A 162 -25.90 -9.29 -2.10
CA ASP A 162 -26.02 -10.56 -1.37
C ASP A 162 -27.29 -10.62 -0.53
N LEU A 163 -27.62 -9.54 0.17
CA LEU A 163 -28.83 -9.45 0.98
C LEU A 163 -30.11 -9.50 0.14
N ALA A 164 -30.12 -8.80 -1.01
CA ALA A 164 -31.25 -8.82 -1.93
C ALA A 164 -31.49 -10.23 -2.49
N VAL A 165 -30.44 -10.89 -2.98
CA VAL A 165 -30.52 -12.26 -3.50
C VAL A 165 -30.95 -13.24 -2.40
N ALA A 166 -30.38 -13.15 -1.20
CA ALA A 166 -30.78 -14.00 -0.08
C ALA A 166 -32.26 -13.82 0.28
N SER A 167 -32.77 -12.58 0.32
CA SER A 167 -34.17 -12.29 0.61
C SER A 167 -35.10 -12.86 -0.45
N ILE A 168 -34.74 -12.75 -1.74
CA ILE A 168 -35.53 -13.32 -2.85
C ILE A 168 -35.57 -14.83 -2.76
N LEU A 169 -34.43 -15.50 -2.55
CA LEU A 169 -34.37 -16.97 -2.44
C LEU A 169 -35.19 -17.51 -1.27
N MET A 170 -35.11 -16.85 -0.12
CA MET A 170 -35.90 -17.21 1.06
C MET A 170 -37.42 -16.99 0.79
N GLY A 171 -37.79 -15.89 0.14
CA GLY A 171 -39.19 -15.61 -0.21
C GLY A 171 -39.78 -16.63 -1.19
N LEU A 172 -38.95 -17.21 -2.06
CA LEU A 172 -39.35 -18.28 -2.98
C LEU A 172 -39.31 -19.70 -2.36
N GLY A 173 -38.92 -19.82 -1.08
CA GLY A 173 -38.78 -21.11 -0.40
C GLY A 173 -37.56 -21.91 -0.81
N MET A 174 -36.56 -21.30 -1.47
CA MET A 174 -35.37 -21.97 -1.99
C MET A 174 -34.25 -22.04 -0.94
N PHE A 175 -34.50 -22.69 0.19
CA PHE A 175 -33.59 -22.74 1.32
C PHE A 175 -32.29 -23.54 1.09
N MET A 176 -32.28 -24.43 0.11
CA MET A 176 -31.09 -25.26 -0.18
C MET A 176 -30.10 -24.61 -1.15
N LEU A 177 -30.46 -23.50 -1.78
CA LEU A 177 -29.54 -22.76 -2.67
C LEU A 177 -28.69 -21.80 -1.86
N SER A 178 -27.38 -21.85 -2.10
CA SER A 178 -26.43 -20.92 -1.48
C SER A 178 -26.55 -19.53 -2.13
N PRO A 179 -26.96 -18.47 -1.40
CA PRO A 179 -27.09 -17.13 -1.95
C PRO A 179 -25.83 -16.60 -2.63
N PRO A 180 -24.60 -16.83 -2.13
CA PRO A 180 -23.38 -16.39 -2.80
C PRO A 180 -23.21 -16.94 -4.22
N ILE A 181 -23.65 -18.16 -4.50
CA ILE A 181 -23.53 -18.75 -5.86
C ILE A 181 -24.44 -18.00 -6.85
N VAL A 182 -25.64 -17.60 -6.40
CA VAL A 182 -26.61 -16.88 -7.24
C VAL A 182 -26.24 -15.39 -7.36
N SER A 183 -25.69 -14.78 -6.30
CA SER A 183 -25.31 -13.37 -6.29
C SER A 183 -24.03 -13.08 -7.10
N LEU A 184 -23.12 -14.04 -7.23
CA LEU A 184 -21.85 -13.87 -7.94
C LEU A 184 -22.01 -13.32 -9.37
N PRO A 185 -22.86 -13.91 -10.27
CA PRO A 185 -23.09 -13.35 -11.60
C PRO A 185 -23.60 -11.92 -11.57
N CYS A 186 -24.50 -11.59 -10.63
CA CYS A 186 -25.05 -10.24 -10.51
C CYS A 186 -23.97 -9.22 -10.09
N LYS A 187 -23.07 -9.61 -9.17
CA LYS A 187 -21.94 -8.78 -8.74
C LYS A 187 -20.95 -8.53 -9.86
N LEU A 188 -20.61 -9.56 -10.63
CA LEU A 188 -19.73 -9.46 -11.78
C LEU A 188 -20.35 -8.54 -12.85
N LEU A 189 -21.63 -8.73 -13.15
CA LEU A 189 -22.33 -7.89 -14.12
C LEU A 189 -22.31 -6.43 -13.68
N LEU A 190 -22.69 -6.13 -12.44
CA LEU A 190 -22.63 -4.77 -11.90
C LEU A 190 -21.23 -4.18 -12.04
N PHE A 191 -20.20 -4.92 -11.61
CA PHE A 191 -18.81 -4.45 -11.64
C PHE A 191 -18.33 -4.11 -13.05
N VAL A 192 -18.70 -4.93 -14.03
CA VAL A 192 -18.37 -4.69 -15.45
C VAL A 192 -19.16 -3.51 -16.01
N MET A 193 -20.46 -3.40 -15.72
CA MET A 193 -21.32 -2.32 -16.25
C MET A 193 -20.88 -0.93 -15.78
N VAL A 194 -20.36 -0.80 -14.57
CA VAL A 194 -19.88 0.49 -14.04
C VAL A 194 -18.41 0.75 -14.33
N ASP A 195 -17.75 -0.07 -15.15
CA ASP A 195 -16.30 -0.02 -15.37
C ASP A 195 -15.51 -0.03 -14.04
N GLY A 196 -15.80 -1.02 -13.20
CA GLY A 196 -15.34 -1.10 -11.81
C GLY A 196 -13.82 -1.00 -11.66
N TRP A 197 -13.03 -1.56 -12.60
CA TRP A 197 -11.57 -1.44 -12.53
C TRP A 197 -11.10 0.00 -12.72
N ALA A 198 -11.67 0.75 -13.67
CA ALA A 198 -11.31 2.15 -13.89
C ALA A 198 -11.68 3.02 -12.68
N LEU A 199 -12.88 2.80 -12.12
CA LEU A 199 -13.33 3.50 -10.91
C LEU A 199 -12.42 3.22 -9.70
N VAL A 200 -12.08 1.97 -9.44
CA VAL A 200 -11.22 1.57 -8.32
C VAL A 200 -9.81 2.13 -8.50
N CYS A 201 -9.20 1.96 -9.68
CA CYS A 201 -7.86 2.46 -9.95
C CYS A 201 -7.80 3.99 -9.88
N GLY A 202 -8.75 4.67 -10.50
CA GLY A 202 -8.85 6.15 -10.48
C GLY A 202 -9.06 6.69 -9.07
N GLY A 203 -9.97 6.09 -8.29
CA GLY A 203 -10.23 6.45 -6.90
C GLY A 203 -9.03 6.22 -6.00
N LEU A 204 -8.30 5.10 -6.18
CA LEU A 204 -7.06 4.81 -5.45
C LEU A 204 -5.99 5.86 -5.72
N VAL A 205 -5.70 6.18 -6.98
CA VAL A 205 -4.71 7.21 -7.32
C VAL A 205 -5.12 8.57 -6.76
N ALA A 206 -6.41 8.93 -6.86
CA ALA A 206 -6.92 10.18 -6.32
C ALA A 206 -6.83 10.28 -4.79
N SER A 207 -6.87 9.15 -4.07
CA SER A 207 -6.79 9.12 -2.60
C SER A 207 -5.44 9.54 -2.02
N PHE A 208 -4.40 9.70 -2.85
CA PHE A 208 -3.06 10.14 -2.46
C PHE A 208 -2.77 11.63 -2.80
N ARG A 209 -3.75 12.32 -3.40
CA ARG A 209 -3.62 13.75 -3.79
C ARG A 209 -4.04 14.69 -2.69
#